data_0425f280412b37d2aa9669428e87e070
#
_entry.id   0425f280412b37d2aa9669428e87e070
#
_cell.length_a   1.000
_cell.length_b   1.000
_cell.length_c   1.000
_cell.angle_alpha   90.00
_cell.angle_beta   90.00
_cell.angle_gamma   90.00
#
_symmetry.space_group_name_H-M   'P 1'
#
loop_
_entity.id
_entity.type
_entity.pdbx_description
1 polymer ?
#
loop_
_entity_poly.entity_id
_entity_poly.type
_entity_poly.pdbx_seq_one_letter_code
_entity_poly.pdbx_strand_id
1 'polypeptide(L)'
;MSRKKITLIGGGQIGGNLALLAAQKELGDVLIFDIPQSEGMVKGKALDLMQLRPHDGYDSDILGSSNWKDVKNTDVFIITAGIPRKPGMNREDLLDINLGIMKDVAENIKIHAPDSFVIVISNPLDAMVYAFHKVSGFNKNQVVGMAGALDSARFRTFIAMETGYSVQDVTCMVLGGHGDTMVPITRLATIGGVPVTDLISAKRINEIEDRTRVAGGEIVKLFGNGSAYYAPAQSAIEMAESFLKDKKRVIPCASLCEGEFGIEGYFIGVPTVIGSNGVEKILEFSLTNDEKSELSKTLDAVKKTVNETGL
;
A
#
# COMPACT_ATOMS: atom_id res chain seq x y z
N MET A 1 -20.51 13.38 16.69
CA MET A 1 -19.50 12.31 16.49
C MET A 1 -18.15 13.01 16.34
N SER A 2 -17.10 12.53 17.01
CA SER A 2 -15.74 13.05 16.79
C SER A 2 -15.29 12.72 15.37
N ARG A 3 -14.42 13.55 14.78
CA ARG A 3 -13.77 13.20 13.50
C ARG A 3 -13.02 11.89 13.65
N LYS A 4 -12.87 11.16 12.54
CA LYS A 4 -12.00 9.99 12.46
C LYS A 4 -10.54 10.41 12.62
N LYS A 5 -9.70 9.50 13.10
CA LYS A 5 -8.27 9.75 13.27
C LYS A 5 -7.43 8.83 12.43
N ILE A 6 -6.52 9.41 11.66
CA ILE A 6 -5.56 8.71 10.81
C ILE A 6 -4.16 8.95 11.38
N THR A 7 -3.43 7.90 11.69
CA THR A 7 -2.04 8.01 12.15
C THR A 7 -1.09 7.45 11.09
N LEU A 8 -0.13 8.26 10.71
CA LEU A 8 0.90 7.94 9.72
C LEU A 8 2.20 7.61 10.45
N ILE A 9 2.61 6.36 10.42
CA ILE A 9 3.86 5.93 11.04
C ILE A 9 4.99 6.06 10.01
N GLY A 10 5.81 7.09 10.19
CA GLY A 10 6.84 7.54 9.25
C GLY A 10 6.48 8.87 8.60
N GLY A 11 7.18 9.93 9.00
CA GLY A 11 6.97 11.32 8.54
C GLY A 11 7.81 11.70 7.31
N GLY A 12 8.33 10.74 6.56
CA GLY A 12 9.13 10.97 5.35
C GLY A 12 8.34 11.62 4.20
N GLN A 13 8.77 11.36 2.95
CA GLN A 13 8.09 11.91 1.77
C GLN A 13 6.68 11.33 1.60
N ILE A 14 6.53 10.01 1.74
CA ILE A 14 5.22 9.36 1.64
C ILE A 14 4.30 9.86 2.75
N GLY A 15 4.78 9.93 4.01
CA GLY A 15 3.99 10.40 5.15
C GLY A 15 3.46 11.82 4.98
N GLY A 16 4.29 12.75 4.48
CA GLY A 16 3.84 14.12 4.17
C GLY A 16 2.75 14.17 3.09
N ASN A 17 2.90 13.38 2.01
CA ASN A 17 1.89 13.30 0.96
C ASN A 17 0.59 12.62 1.45
N LEU A 18 0.70 11.58 2.28
CA LEU A 18 -0.47 10.96 2.92
C LEU A 18 -1.26 11.96 3.75
N ALA A 19 -0.56 12.77 4.56
CA ALA A 19 -1.21 13.78 5.40
C ALA A 19 -1.95 14.82 4.56
N LEU A 20 -1.32 15.32 3.50
CA LEU A 20 -1.96 16.26 2.56
C LEU A 20 -3.22 15.66 1.94
N LEU A 21 -3.11 14.46 1.37
CA LEU A 21 -4.22 13.81 0.67
C LEU A 21 -5.37 13.44 1.62
N ALA A 22 -5.07 13.00 2.84
CA ALA A 22 -6.08 12.71 3.86
C ALA A 22 -6.83 13.98 4.27
N ALA A 23 -6.12 15.09 4.46
CA ALA A 23 -6.68 16.38 4.82
C ALA A 23 -7.56 16.95 3.70
N GLN A 24 -7.06 17.01 2.46
CA GLN A 24 -7.82 17.51 1.30
C GLN A 24 -9.12 16.73 1.03
N LYS A 25 -9.13 15.44 1.37
CA LYS A 25 -10.33 14.58 1.26
C LYS A 25 -11.20 14.62 2.53
N GLU A 26 -10.79 15.35 3.55
CA GLU A 26 -11.44 15.42 4.86
C GLU A 26 -11.78 14.05 5.45
N LEU A 27 -10.81 13.12 5.37
CA LEU A 27 -11.01 11.76 5.85
C LEU A 27 -11.00 11.67 7.39
N GLY A 28 -10.43 12.66 8.05
CA GLY A 28 -10.32 12.73 9.51
C GLY A 28 -9.16 13.65 9.93
N ASP A 29 -8.90 13.71 11.23
CA ASP A 29 -7.72 14.37 11.78
C ASP A 29 -6.51 13.48 11.60
N VAL A 30 -5.34 14.09 11.33
CA VAL A 30 -4.12 13.38 10.95
C VAL A 30 -3.04 13.55 12.00
N LEU A 31 -2.46 12.46 12.44
CA LEU A 31 -1.22 12.44 13.24
C LEU A 31 -0.06 11.94 12.39
N ILE A 32 0.94 12.78 12.16
CA ILE A 32 2.22 12.37 11.56
C ILE A 32 3.14 11.94 12.69
N PHE A 33 3.39 10.65 12.80
CA PHE A 33 4.23 10.08 13.86
C PHE A 33 5.59 9.66 13.30
N ASP A 34 6.67 10.01 14.03
CA ASP A 34 8.02 9.52 13.71
C ASP A 34 8.84 9.35 15.00
N ILE A 35 10.06 8.86 14.89
CA ILE A 35 10.99 8.70 16.01
C ILE A 35 11.33 10.05 16.67
N PRO A 36 11.76 10.08 17.95
CA PRO A 36 12.06 11.33 18.67
C PRO A 36 13.04 12.25 17.95
N GLN A 37 14.03 11.70 17.24
CA GLN A 37 15.02 12.47 16.46
C GLN A 37 14.38 13.26 15.30
N SER A 38 13.23 12.82 14.81
CA SER A 38 12.47 13.43 13.71
C SER A 38 11.28 14.27 14.18
N GLU A 39 11.06 14.42 15.49
CA GLU A 39 9.87 15.09 16.04
C GLU A 39 9.73 16.54 15.53
N GLY A 40 10.82 17.29 15.46
CA GLY A 40 10.83 18.64 14.90
C GLY A 40 10.39 18.66 13.42
N MET A 41 10.84 17.68 12.62
CA MET A 41 10.48 17.58 11.22
C MET A 41 8.97 17.30 11.05
N VAL A 42 8.39 16.35 11.79
CA VAL A 42 6.96 16.04 11.65
C VAL A 42 6.06 17.15 12.19
N LYS A 43 6.47 17.86 13.23
CA LYS A 43 5.78 19.07 13.71
C LYS A 43 5.83 20.21 12.68
N GLY A 44 6.99 20.40 12.02
CA GLY A 44 7.15 21.36 10.94
C GLY A 44 6.24 21.06 9.75
N LYS A 45 6.21 19.80 9.28
CA LYS A 45 5.30 19.36 8.22
C LYS A 45 3.84 19.53 8.58
N ALA A 46 3.46 19.16 9.81
CA ALA A 46 2.10 19.33 10.29
C ALA A 46 1.67 20.79 10.27
N LEU A 47 2.53 21.69 10.77
CA LEU A 47 2.26 23.12 10.79
C LEU A 47 2.15 23.71 9.37
N ASP A 48 3.03 23.33 8.45
CA ASP A 48 3.00 23.78 7.06
C ASP A 48 1.69 23.32 6.36
N LEU A 49 1.30 22.06 6.54
CA LEU A 49 0.03 21.55 6.04
C LEU A 49 -1.18 22.24 6.67
N MET A 50 -1.14 22.58 7.97
CA MET A 50 -2.20 23.38 8.62
C MET A 50 -2.36 24.77 8.00
N GLN A 51 -1.29 25.34 7.44
CA GLN A 51 -1.32 26.64 6.76
C GLN A 51 -1.91 26.57 5.33
N LEU A 52 -2.15 25.39 4.78
CA LEU A 52 -2.91 25.21 3.54
C LEU A 52 -4.43 25.31 3.74
N ARG A 53 -4.93 25.13 4.96
CA ARG A 53 -6.38 25.13 5.27
C ARG A 53 -7.15 26.35 4.71
N PRO A 54 -6.63 27.59 4.86
CA PRO A 54 -7.34 28.77 4.32
C PRO A 54 -7.46 28.77 2.78
N HIS A 55 -6.61 28.02 2.09
CA HIS A 55 -6.56 27.96 0.62
C HIS A 55 -7.36 26.77 0.09
N ASP A 56 -7.18 25.59 0.69
CA ASP A 56 -7.79 24.33 0.25
C ASP A 56 -9.18 24.07 0.85
N GLY A 57 -9.52 24.77 1.96
CA GLY A 57 -10.87 24.73 2.56
C GLY A 57 -11.16 23.49 3.40
N TYR A 58 -10.16 22.69 3.78
CA TYR A 58 -10.37 21.58 4.72
C TYR A 58 -10.22 22.02 6.17
N ASP A 59 -10.91 21.33 7.08
CA ASP A 59 -10.92 21.60 8.53
C ASP A 59 -10.24 20.50 9.36
N SER A 60 -9.64 19.50 8.74
CA SER A 60 -8.89 18.46 9.43
C SER A 60 -7.73 19.04 10.24
N ASP A 61 -7.59 18.63 11.49
CA ASP A 61 -6.40 18.96 12.29
C ASP A 61 -5.25 18.04 11.89
N ILE A 62 -4.05 18.61 11.81
CA ILE A 62 -2.82 17.87 11.49
C ILE A 62 -1.80 18.13 12.58
N LEU A 63 -1.35 17.06 13.23
CA LEU A 63 -0.38 17.12 14.32
C LEU A 63 0.87 16.29 13.99
N GLY A 64 2.01 16.68 14.55
CA GLY A 64 3.24 15.91 14.52
C GLY A 64 3.64 15.47 15.93
N SER A 65 4.00 14.20 16.13
CA SER A 65 4.45 13.68 17.43
C SER A 65 5.44 12.53 17.28
N SER A 66 6.19 12.27 18.34
CA SER A 66 7.02 11.08 18.55
C SER A 66 6.58 10.28 19.78
N ASN A 67 5.49 10.68 20.44
CA ASN A 67 4.99 10.04 21.65
C ASN A 67 3.88 9.06 21.33
N TRP A 68 4.11 7.77 21.62
CA TRP A 68 3.13 6.70 21.41
C TRP A 68 1.81 6.90 22.13
N LYS A 69 1.74 7.72 23.19
CA LYS A 69 0.47 8.05 23.86
C LYS A 69 -0.46 8.84 22.95
N ASP A 70 0.08 9.55 21.96
CA ASP A 70 -0.72 10.38 21.06
C ASP A 70 -1.42 9.56 19.97
N VAL A 71 -1.03 8.29 19.75
CA VAL A 71 -1.68 7.43 18.74
C VAL A 71 -3.00 6.79 19.23
N LYS A 72 -3.38 7.02 20.47
CA LYS A 72 -4.66 6.48 21.01
C LYS A 72 -5.85 6.91 20.16
N ASN A 73 -6.85 6.03 20.11
CA ASN A 73 -8.10 6.23 19.37
C ASN A 73 -7.89 6.44 17.86
N THR A 74 -6.82 5.94 17.30
CA THR A 74 -6.61 5.93 15.85
C THR A 74 -7.55 4.92 15.20
N ASP A 75 -8.30 5.37 14.17
CA ASP A 75 -9.16 4.49 13.36
C ASP A 75 -8.34 3.76 12.29
N VAL A 76 -7.38 4.46 11.65
CA VAL A 76 -6.54 3.89 10.59
C VAL A 76 -5.08 4.24 10.82
N PHE A 77 -4.22 3.25 10.82
CA PHE A 77 -2.77 3.44 10.66
C PHE A 77 -2.33 3.21 9.22
N ILE A 78 -1.43 4.06 8.74
CA ILE A 78 -0.70 3.83 7.49
C ILE A 78 0.79 3.81 7.83
N ILE A 79 1.44 2.66 7.65
CA ILE A 79 2.82 2.43 8.07
C ILE A 79 3.75 2.55 6.88
N THR A 80 4.58 3.60 6.90
CA THR A 80 5.64 3.85 5.92
C THR A 80 7.03 3.82 6.56
N ALA A 81 7.08 3.57 7.87
CA ALA A 81 8.31 3.50 8.64
C ALA A 81 9.24 2.41 8.10
N GLY A 82 10.51 2.75 8.00
CA GLY A 82 11.55 1.90 7.44
C GLY A 82 12.59 2.74 6.72
N ILE A 83 13.74 2.14 6.41
CA ILE A 83 14.77 2.80 5.62
C ILE A 83 14.65 2.36 4.15
N PRO A 84 14.91 3.27 3.19
CA PRO A 84 15.07 2.89 1.80
C PRO A 84 16.40 2.16 1.59
N ARG A 85 16.48 1.32 0.56
CA ARG A 85 17.73 0.67 0.18
C ARG A 85 18.79 1.72 -0.15
N LYS A 86 19.93 1.63 0.52
CA LYS A 86 21.10 2.51 0.29
C LYS A 86 22.13 1.83 -0.62
N PRO A 87 22.97 2.60 -1.35
CA PRO A 87 24.11 2.02 -2.07
C PRO A 87 24.97 1.17 -1.14
N GLY A 88 25.34 -0.05 -1.57
CA GLY A 88 26.14 -0.98 -0.79
C GLY A 88 25.35 -1.86 0.20
N MET A 89 24.07 -1.61 0.41
CA MET A 89 23.22 -2.44 1.26
C MET A 89 22.67 -3.62 0.46
N ASN A 90 22.83 -4.84 0.98
CA ASN A 90 22.21 -6.03 0.40
C ASN A 90 20.71 -6.11 0.79
N ARG A 91 20.00 -7.13 0.26
CA ARG A 91 18.57 -7.32 0.52
C ARG A 91 18.30 -7.77 1.95
N GLU A 92 19.16 -8.60 2.50
CA GLU A 92 19.04 -9.16 3.85
C GLU A 92 19.20 -8.06 4.89
N ASP A 93 20.25 -7.21 4.75
CA ASP A 93 20.45 -6.06 5.64
C ASP A 93 19.21 -5.13 5.69
N LEU A 94 18.59 -4.89 4.54
CA LEU A 94 17.38 -4.07 4.47
C LEU A 94 16.20 -4.74 5.17
N LEU A 95 16.03 -6.05 4.96
CA LEU A 95 14.97 -6.83 5.60
C LEU A 95 15.11 -6.80 7.11
N ASP A 96 16.30 -7.07 7.65
CA ASP A 96 16.55 -7.15 9.09
C ASP A 96 16.27 -5.81 9.80
N ILE A 97 16.74 -4.71 9.22
CA ILE A 97 16.53 -3.38 9.79
C ILE A 97 15.02 -3.05 9.79
N ASN A 98 14.35 -3.23 8.66
CA ASN A 98 12.93 -2.89 8.56
C ASN A 98 12.04 -3.85 9.36
N LEU A 99 12.45 -5.11 9.52
CA LEU A 99 11.78 -6.07 10.40
C LEU A 99 11.85 -5.63 11.88
N GLY A 100 13.02 -5.17 12.34
CA GLY A 100 13.17 -4.63 13.69
C GLY A 100 12.24 -3.43 13.93
N ILE A 101 12.20 -2.49 12.99
CA ILE A 101 11.29 -1.34 13.04
C ILE A 101 9.82 -1.80 13.05
N MET A 102 9.45 -2.74 12.19
CA MET A 102 8.07 -3.22 12.09
C MET A 102 7.62 -3.94 13.36
N LYS A 103 8.50 -4.70 14.02
CA LYS A 103 8.20 -5.35 15.30
C LYS A 103 7.89 -4.31 16.39
N ASP A 104 8.74 -3.29 16.55
CA ASP A 104 8.51 -2.20 17.50
C ASP A 104 7.19 -1.46 17.23
N VAL A 105 6.91 -1.12 15.97
CA VAL A 105 5.67 -0.47 15.57
C VAL A 105 4.45 -1.34 15.88
N ALA A 106 4.51 -2.63 15.56
CA ALA A 106 3.41 -3.57 15.79
C ALA A 106 3.07 -3.74 17.28
N GLU A 107 4.08 -3.87 18.13
CA GLU A 107 3.91 -3.95 19.58
C GLU A 107 3.29 -2.68 20.16
N ASN A 108 3.76 -1.52 19.74
CA ASN A 108 3.22 -0.24 20.21
C ASN A 108 1.78 0.00 19.72
N ILE A 109 1.45 -0.29 18.48
CA ILE A 109 0.08 -0.15 17.96
C ILE A 109 -0.86 -1.11 18.72
N LYS A 110 -0.45 -2.35 18.95
CA LYS A 110 -1.21 -3.32 19.77
C LYS A 110 -1.56 -2.78 21.15
N ILE A 111 -0.62 -2.11 21.81
CA ILE A 111 -0.81 -1.57 23.18
C ILE A 111 -1.73 -0.35 23.18
N HIS A 112 -1.59 0.53 22.21
CA HIS A 112 -2.20 1.85 22.24
C HIS A 112 -3.51 1.98 21.45
N ALA A 113 -3.71 1.16 20.42
CA ALA A 113 -4.86 1.24 19.52
C ALA A 113 -5.20 -0.13 18.86
N PRO A 114 -5.59 -1.16 19.64
CA PRO A 114 -5.77 -2.53 19.17
C PRO A 114 -6.93 -2.73 18.19
N ASP A 115 -7.87 -1.78 18.14
CA ASP A 115 -9.07 -1.89 17.29
C ASP A 115 -8.91 -1.20 15.93
N SER A 116 -7.73 -0.70 15.62
CA SER A 116 -7.46 0.06 14.38
C SER A 116 -7.39 -0.84 13.15
N PHE A 117 -7.69 -0.25 11.99
CA PHE A 117 -7.33 -0.81 10.70
C PHE A 117 -5.92 -0.38 10.31
N VAL A 118 -5.12 -1.29 9.76
CA VAL A 118 -3.69 -1.06 9.48
C VAL A 118 -3.35 -1.33 8.02
N ILE A 119 -2.79 -0.32 7.35
CA ILE A 119 -2.30 -0.40 5.98
C ILE A 119 -0.78 -0.31 6.00
N VAL A 120 -0.09 -1.36 5.54
CA VAL A 120 1.38 -1.42 5.48
C VAL A 120 1.85 -1.02 4.08
N ILE A 121 2.84 -0.10 4.01
CA ILE A 121 3.53 0.32 2.79
C ILE A 121 5.01 -0.03 2.83
N SER A 122 5.57 -0.19 4.03
CA SER A 122 7.00 -0.48 4.25
C SER A 122 7.49 -1.69 3.46
N ASN A 123 8.72 -1.62 2.95
CA ASN A 123 9.32 -2.66 2.13
C ASN A 123 10.40 -3.47 2.87
N PRO A 124 10.55 -4.76 2.55
CA PRO A 124 9.81 -5.59 1.56
C PRO A 124 8.36 -5.81 2.01
N LEU A 125 7.39 -5.35 1.19
CA LEU A 125 5.99 -5.19 1.63
C LEU A 125 5.37 -6.48 2.15
N ASP A 126 5.47 -7.59 1.39
CA ASP A 126 4.82 -8.86 1.74
C ASP A 126 5.37 -9.43 3.06
N ALA A 127 6.68 -9.27 3.33
CA ALA A 127 7.29 -9.65 4.60
C ALA A 127 6.90 -8.70 5.74
N MET A 128 6.81 -7.39 5.48
CA MET A 128 6.47 -6.41 6.51
C MET A 128 5.02 -6.52 6.97
N VAL A 129 4.07 -6.73 6.05
CA VAL A 129 2.66 -6.92 6.43
C VAL A 129 2.47 -8.24 7.20
N TYR A 130 3.18 -9.30 6.80
CA TYR A 130 3.20 -10.57 7.52
C TYR A 130 3.77 -10.40 8.93
N ALA A 131 4.92 -9.74 9.07
CA ALA A 131 5.56 -9.48 10.35
C ALA A 131 4.67 -8.64 11.28
N PHE A 132 4.06 -7.57 10.76
CA PHE A 132 3.10 -6.79 11.54
C PHE A 132 1.96 -7.65 12.09
N HIS A 133 1.33 -8.45 11.23
CA HIS A 133 0.22 -9.32 11.63
C HIS A 133 0.65 -10.34 12.69
N LYS A 134 1.79 -11.00 12.51
CA LYS A 134 2.30 -12.00 13.46
C LYS A 134 2.63 -11.40 14.83
N VAL A 135 3.29 -10.25 14.87
CA VAL A 135 3.72 -9.61 16.12
C VAL A 135 2.56 -8.94 16.85
N SER A 136 1.69 -8.23 16.12
CA SER A 136 0.55 -7.56 16.72
C SER A 136 -0.52 -8.54 17.20
N GLY A 137 -0.70 -9.67 16.51
CA GLY A 137 -1.80 -10.59 16.74
C GLY A 137 -3.17 -10.01 16.37
N PHE A 138 -3.21 -8.99 15.52
CA PHE A 138 -4.44 -8.42 14.99
C PHE A 138 -5.20 -9.44 14.15
N ASN A 139 -6.53 -9.29 14.10
CA ASN A 139 -7.33 -10.13 13.21
C ASN A 139 -6.96 -9.88 11.74
N LYS A 140 -7.13 -10.88 10.89
CA LYS A 140 -6.79 -10.80 9.46
C LYS A 140 -7.50 -9.67 8.71
N ASN A 141 -8.69 -9.32 9.14
CA ASN A 141 -9.46 -8.23 8.54
C ASN A 141 -8.98 -6.82 8.94
N GLN A 142 -8.13 -6.71 9.96
CA GLN A 142 -7.58 -5.44 10.43
C GLN A 142 -6.27 -5.05 9.73
N VAL A 143 -5.63 -5.97 8.99
CA VAL A 143 -4.28 -5.76 8.44
C VAL A 143 -4.25 -6.02 6.95
N VAL A 144 -3.67 -5.08 6.19
CA VAL A 144 -3.54 -5.18 4.75
C VAL A 144 -2.27 -4.48 4.27
N GLY A 145 -1.67 -4.99 3.19
CA GLY A 145 -0.54 -4.33 2.51
C GLY A 145 -0.99 -3.61 1.22
N MET A 146 -0.45 -2.44 0.93
CA MET A 146 -0.90 -1.59 -0.18
C MET A 146 -0.65 -2.22 -1.57
N ALA A 147 0.51 -2.82 -1.83
CA ALA A 147 0.88 -3.64 -3.02
C ALA A 147 0.12 -3.34 -4.34
N GLY A 148 -0.80 -4.23 -4.68
CA GLY A 148 -1.51 -4.27 -5.96
C GLY A 148 -2.33 -3.02 -6.28
N ALA A 149 -2.73 -2.22 -5.29
CA ALA A 149 -3.37 -0.92 -5.52
C ALA A 149 -2.46 0.01 -6.35
N LEU A 150 -1.19 0.08 -5.96
CA LEU A 150 -0.17 0.86 -6.69
C LEU A 150 0.21 0.20 -8.02
N ASP A 151 0.38 -1.11 -8.04
CA ASP A 151 0.82 -1.84 -9.24
C ASP A 151 -0.25 -1.78 -10.33
N SER A 152 -1.53 -1.90 -9.96
CA SER A 152 -2.65 -1.70 -10.87
C SER A 152 -2.75 -0.25 -11.37
N ALA A 153 -2.47 0.74 -10.54
CA ALA A 153 -2.44 2.13 -10.95
C ALA A 153 -1.34 2.40 -12.01
N ARG A 154 -0.18 1.77 -11.87
CA ARG A 154 0.91 1.82 -12.87
C ARG A 154 0.47 1.19 -14.20
N PHE A 155 -0.10 -0.01 -14.14
CA PHE A 155 -0.59 -0.71 -15.32
C PHE A 155 -1.68 0.09 -16.06
N ARG A 156 -2.67 0.63 -15.33
CA ARG A 156 -3.68 1.55 -15.88
C ARG A 156 -3.05 2.76 -16.57
N THR A 157 -2.06 3.37 -15.94
CA THR A 157 -1.37 4.54 -16.48
C THR A 157 -0.66 4.21 -17.80
N PHE A 158 0.05 3.09 -17.87
CA PHE A 158 0.77 2.71 -19.09
C PHE A 158 -0.16 2.31 -20.23
N ILE A 159 -1.30 1.66 -19.94
CA ILE A 159 -2.37 1.42 -20.93
C ILE A 159 -2.92 2.75 -21.45
N ALA A 160 -3.23 3.71 -20.58
CA ALA A 160 -3.74 5.02 -20.98
C ALA A 160 -2.71 5.81 -21.82
N MET A 161 -1.43 5.76 -21.46
CA MET A 161 -0.35 6.39 -22.22
C MET A 161 -0.19 5.80 -23.63
N GLU A 162 -0.35 4.49 -23.77
CA GLU A 162 -0.27 3.81 -25.06
C GLU A 162 -1.43 4.18 -26.00
N THR A 163 -2.63 4.28 -25.44
CA THR A 163 -3.85 4.48 -26.24
C THR A 163 -4.25 5.94 -26.41
N GLY A 164 -3.74 6.83 -25.54
CA GLY A 164 -4.16 8.23 -25.50
C GLY A 164 -5.57 8.45 -24.92
N TYR A 165 -6.23 7.41 -24.41
CA TYR A 165 -7.54 7.52 -23.77
C TYR A 165 -7.45 7.91 -22.30
N SER A 166 -8.57 8.36 -21.73
CA SER A 166 -8.63 8.72 -20.30
C SER A 166 -8.30 7.53 -19.40
N VAL A 167 -7.39 7.73 -18.44
CA VAL A 167 -7.09 6.73 -17.43
C VAL A 167 -8.29 6.39 -16.53
N GLN A 168 -9.31 7.25 -16.49
CA GLN A 168 -10.55 6.99 -15.74
C GLN A 168 -11.35 5.82 -16.31
N ASP A 169 -11.25 5.60 -17.61
CA ASP A 169 -11.96 4.53 -18.32
C ASP A 169 -11.18 3.21 -18.34
N VAL A 170 -9.90 3.23 -17.90
CA VAL A 170 -9.08 2.01 -17.82
C VAL A 170 -9.39 1.25 -16.54
N THR A 171 -9.82 0.01 -16.69
CA THR A 171 -10.00 -0.95 -15.58
C THR A 171 -9.05 -2.11 -15.77
N CYS A 172 -8.27 -2.44 -14.76
CA CYS A 172 -7.38 -3.60 -14.74
C CYS A 172 -7.02 -3.96 -13.30
N MET A 173 -6.33 -5.08 -13.11
CA MET A 173 -5.77 -5.49 -11.83
C MET A 173 -4.44 -6.19 -12.00
N VAL A 174 -3.59 -6.05 -10.98
CA VAL A 174 -2.32 -6.76 -10.84
C VAL A 174 -2.37 -7.55 -9.54
N LEU A 175 -2.07 -8.83 -9.61
CA LEU A 175 -2.06 -9.76 -8.49
C LEU A 175 -0.62 -10.15 -8.12
N GLY A 176 -0.49 -10.90 -7.03
CA GLY A 176 0.77 -11.49 -6.61
C GLY A 176 1.54 -10.64 -5.60
N GLY A 177 2.79 -11.02 -5.33
CA GLY A 177 3.69 -10.29 -4.44
C GLY A 177 4.11 -8.94 -5.03
N HIS A 178 4.44 -7.98 -4.16
CA HIS A 178 4.87 -6.64 -4.57
C HIS A 178 6.34 -6.64 -5.02
N GLY A 179 6.60 -7.08 -6.24
CA GLY A 179 7.94 -7.18 -6.83
C GLY A 179 7.88 -7.52 -8.32
N ASP A 180 9.04 -7.82 -8.91
CA ASP A 180 9.18 -8.06 -10.35
C ASP A 180 8.42 -9.30 -10.86
N THR A 181 7.90 -10.12 -9.94
CA THR A 181 7.09 -11.31 -10.24
C THR A 181 5.59 -11.07 -10.18
N MET A 182 5.13 -9.83 -9.99
CA MET A 182 3.71 -9.49 -10.00
C MET A 182 3.00 -9.94 -11.29
N VAL A 183 1.71 -10.21 -11.20
CA VAL A 183 0.92 -10.81 -12.28
C VAL A 183 -0.16 -9.85 -12.78
N PRO A 184 0.08 -9.08 -13.85
CA PRO A 184 -0.97 -8.32 -14.52
C PRO A 184 -2.03 -9.24 -15.12
N ILE A 185 -3.31 -9.02 -14.83
CA ILE A 185 -4.40 -9.83 -15.38
C ILE A 185 -4.98 -9.11 -16.61
N THR A 186 -4.22 -9.15 -17.69
CA THR A 186 -4.50 -8.40 -18.93
C THR A 186 -5.82 -8.76 -19.59
N ARG A 187 -6.23 -10.03 -19.53
CA ARG A 187 -7.51 -10.47 -20.13
C ARG A 187 -8.75 -9.83 -19.47
N LEU A 188 -8.60 -9.30 -18.25
CA LEU A 188 -9.67 -8.56 -17.55
C LEU A 188 -9.48 -7.05 -17.68
N ALA A 189 -8.43 -6.59 -18.36
CA ALA A 189 -8.20 -5.17 -18.57
C ALA A 189 -9.09 -4.63 -19.70
N THR A 190 -9.78 -3.53 -19.42
CA THR A 190 -10.70 -2.89 -20.37
C THR A 190 -10.52 -1.37 -20.38
N ILE A 191 -10.95 -0.75 -21.50
CA ILE A 191 -11.11 0.70 -21.60
C ILE A 191 -12.56 0.95 -21.98
N GLY A 192 -13.33 1.55 -21.07
CA GLY A 192 -14.77 1.77 -21.27
C GLY A 192 -15.55 0.48 -21.55
N GLY A 193 -15.09 -0.66 -21.00
CA GLY A 193 -15.66 -1.98 -21.22
C GLY A 193 -15.15 -2.74 -22.46
N VAL A 194 -14.33 -2.10 -23.33
CA VAL A 194 -13.70 -2.78 -24.47
C VAL A 194 -12.40 -3.45 -24.00
N PRO A 195 -12.18 -4.74 -24.28
CA PRO A 195 -10.94 -5.43 -23.91
C PRO A 195 -9.70 -4.72 -24.47
N VAL A 196 -8.64 -4.55 -23.66
CA VAL A 196 -7.40 -3.93 -24.13
C VAL A 196 -6.73 -4.73 -25.24
N THR A 197 -6.97 -6.04 -25.30
CA THR A 197 -6.48 -6.94 -26.36
C THR A 197 -7.04 -6.64 -27.76
N ASP A 198 -8.18 -5.95 -27.83
CA ASP A 198 -8.79 -5.53 -29.09
C ASP A 198 -8.27 -4.15 -29.54
N LEU A 199 -7.62 -3.41 -28.66
CA LEU A 199 -7.16 -2.05 -28.88
C LEU A 199 -5.62 -1.94 -29.01
N ILE A 200 -4.90 -2.85 -28.40
CA ILE A 200 -3.44 -2.83 -28.28
C ILE A 200 -2.88 -4.16 -28.80
N SER A 201 -1.85 -4.12 -29.63
CA SER A 201 -1.22 -5.35 -30.14
C SER A 201 -0.58 -6.17 -29.00
N ALA A 202 -0.57 -7.50 -29.14
CA ALA A 202 0.01 -8.40 -28.13
C ALA A 202 1.46 -8.05 -27.77
N LYS A 203 2.27 -7.63 -28.76
CA LYS A 203 3.65 -7.19 -28.51
C LYS A 203 3.69 -5.99 -27.57
N ARG A 204 2.84 -4.98 -27.79
CA ARG A 204 2.81 -3.77 -26.97
C ARG A 204 2.25 -4.05 -25.56
N ILE A 205 1.27 -4.96 -25.46
CA ILE A 205 0.77 -5.43 -24.17
C ILE A 205 1.89 -6.03 -23.34
N ASN A 206 2.69 -6.94 -23.90
CA ASN A 206 3.82 -7.54 -23.18
C ASN A 206 4.84 -6.49 -22.73
N GLU A 207 5.16 -5.51 -23.57
CA GLU A 207 6.06 -4.40 -23.20
C GLU A 207 5.50 -3.54 -22.06
N ILE A 208 4.18 -3.33 -22.02
CA ILE A 208 3.49 -2.61 -20.93
C ILE A 208 3.50 -3.41 -19.63
N GLU A 209 3.26 -4.73 -19.69
CA GLU A 209 3.35 -5.61 -18.54
C GLU A 209 4.75 -5.62 -17.94
N ASP A 210 5.78 -5.79 -18.80
CA ASP A 210 7.18 -5.78 -18.36
C ASP A 210 7.57 -4.44 -17.72
N ARG A 211 7.14 -3.33 -18.32
CA ARG A 211 7.33 -2.00 -17.73
C ARG A 211 6.62 -1.85 -16.39
N THR A 212 5.43 -2.44 -16.25
CA THR A 212 4.67 -2.42 -14.98
C THR A 212 5.43 -3.12 -13.87
N ARG A 213 6.02 -4.29 -14.16
CA ARG A 213 6.83 -5.07 -13.21
C ARG A 213 8.03 -4.27 -12.67
N VAL A 214 8.67 -3.47 -13.50
CA VAL A 214 9.89 -2.70 -13.14
C VAL A 214 9.64 -1.21 -12.88
N ALA A 215 8.38 -0.75 -12.87
CA ALA A 215 8.02 0.66 -12.80
C ALA A 215 8.56 1.37 -11.55
N GLY A 216 8.66 0.67 -10.42
CA GLY A 216 9.29 1.20 -9.21
C GLY A 216 10.76 1.55 -9.43
N GLY A 217 11.51 0.65 -10.08
CA GLY A 217 12.91 0.86 -10.43
C GLY A 217 13.12 1.98 -11.46
N GLU A 218 12.20 2.13 -12.42
CA GLU A 218 12.23 3.25 -13.38
C GLU A 218 12.17 4.60 -12.66
N ILE A 219 11.28 4.76 -11.68
CA ILE A 219 11.17 6.00 -10.91
C ILE A 219 12.40 6.25 -10.04
N VAL A 220 12.92 5.23 -9.37
CA VAL A 220 14.17 5.33 -8.57
C VAL A 220 15.32 5.82 -9.45
N LYS A 221 15.46 5.29 -10.64
CA LYS A 221 16.50 5.69 -11.61
C LYS A 221 16.33 7.15 -12.04
N LEU A 222 15.10 7.59 -12.28
CA LEU A 222 14.81 8.97 -12.69
C LEU A 222 15.03 9.98 -11.57
N PHE A 223 14.67 9.64 -10.32
CA PHE A 223 14.90 10.51 -9.16
C PHE A 223 16.39 10.58 -8.75
N GLY A 224 17.18 9.58 -9.12
CA GLY A 224 18.57 9.45 -8.68
C GLY A 224 18.74 9.04 -7.21
N ASN A 225 17.79 9.35 -6.36
CA ASN A 225 17.71 8.92 -4.97
C ASN A 225 16.25 8.75 -4.53
N GLY A 226 16.02 7.89 -3.51
CA GLY A 226 14.69 7.65 -2.97
C GLY A 226 13.83 6.76 -3.86
N SER A 227 12.56 6.67 -3.51
CA SER A 227 11.53 5.85 -4.20
C SER A 227 10.34 6.71 -4.56
N ALA A 228 9.38 6.17 -5.35
CA ALA A 228 8.09 6.81 -5.58
C ALA A 228 7.39 7.13 -4.25
N TYR A 229 6.73 8.26 -4.15
CA TYR A 229 6.02 8.69 -2.94
C TYR A 229 4.64 9.32 -3.20
N TYR A 230 4.34 9.82 -4.39
CA TYR A 230 3.01 10.37 -4.73
C TYR A 230 1.98 9.26 -4.94
N ALA A 231 2.22 8.38 -5.91
CA ALA A 231 1.29 7.30 -6.24
C ALA A 231 1.12 6.27 -5.10
N PRO A 232 2.17 5.86 -4.35
CA PRO A 232 2.01 5.02 -3.17
C PRO A 232 1.13 5.67 -2.09
N ALA A 233 1.29 6.98 -1.85
CA ALA A 233 0.46 7.71 -0.90
C ALA A 233 -1.02 7.69 -1.34
N GLN A 234 -1.30 8.03 -2.59
CA GLN A 234 -2.68 8.04 -3.10
C GLN A 234 -3.32 6.64 -3.08
N SER A 235 -2.54 5.59 -3.39
CA SER A 235 -3.02 4.20 -3.32
C SER A 235 -3.46 3.80 -1.91
N ALA A 236 -2.67 4.14 -0.89
CA ALA A 236 -3.04 3.87 0.49
C ALA A 236 -4.22 4.74 0.99
N ILE A 237 -4.30 5.99 0.53
CA ILE A 237 -5.45 6.86 0.83
C ILE A 237 -6.74 6.31 0.22
N GLU A 238 -6.71 5.72 -0.97
CA GLU A 238 -7.88 5.05 -1.56
C GLU A 238 -8.37 3.89 -0.67
N MET A 239 -7.45 3.11 -0.11
CA MET A 239 -7.77 2.02 0.82
C MET A 239 -8.33 2.56 2.14
N ALA A 240 -7.69 3.58 2.73
CA ALA A 240 -8.16 4.23 3.96
C ALA A 240 -9.54 4.88 3.77
N GLU A 241 -9.78 5.55 2.65
CA GLU A 241 -11.07 6.14 2.33
C GLU A 241 -12.16 5.07 2.16
N SER A 242 -11.82 3.91 1.58
CA SER A 242 -12.76 2.79 1.46
C SER A 242 -13.21 2.26 2.82
N PHE A 243 -12.27 2.12 3.75
CA PHE A 243 -12.55 1.73 5.13
C PHE A 243 -13.37 2.80 5.88
N LEU A 244 -12.89 4.04 5.91
CA LEU A 244 -13.47 5.13 6.71
C LEU A 244 -14.89 5.52 6.28
N LYS A 245 -15.19 5.39 4.99
CA LYS A 245 -16.49 5.75 4.37
C LYS A 245 -17.34 4.52 3.99
N ASP A 246 -16.94 3.32 4.41
CA ASP A 246 -17.61 2.04 4.09
C ASP A 246 -17.93 1.87 2.60
N LYS A 247 -16.98 2.21 1.72
CA LYS A 247 -17.22 2.21 0.27
C LYS A 247 -17.29 0.82 -0.36
N LYS A 248 -16.78 -0.19 0.33
CA LYS A 248 -16.71 -1.58 -0.16
C LYS A 248 -16.03 -1.70 -1.53
N ARG A 249 -14.98 -0.89 -1.72
CA ARG A 249 -14.18 -0.94 -2.95
C ARG A 249 -13.47 -2.27 -3.08
N VAL A 250 -13.44 -2.79 -4.29
CA VAL A 250 -12.59 -3.92 -4.65
C VAL A 250 -11.24 -3.36 -5.08
N ILE A 251 -10.23 -3.57 -4.25
CA ILE A 251 -8.88 -3.05 -4.47
C ILE A 251 -7.89 -4.20 -4.41
N PRO A 252 -7.08 -4.44 -5.44
CA PRO A 252 -5.99 -5.40 -5.35
C PRO A 252 -4.99 -4.95 -4.26
N CYS A 253 -4.82 -5.76 -3.23
CA CYS A 253 -3.90 -5.44 -2.12
C CYS A 253 -3.46 -6.73 -1.43
N ALA A 254 -2.35 -6.68 -0.68
CA ALA A 254 -1.83 -7.84 0.02
C ALA A 254 -2.73 -8.15 1.23
N SER A 255 -3.56 -9.17 1.09
CA SER A 255 -4.46 -9.69 2.12
C SER A 255 -4.06 -11.10 2.51
N LEU A 256 -4.35 -11.49 3.77
CA LEU A 256 -4.08 -12.85 4.23
C LEU A 256 -5.04 -13.82 3.55
N CYS A 257 -4.51 -14.73 2.74
CA CYS A 257 -5.28 -15.79 2.13
C CYS A 257 -5.36 -17.01 3.08
N GLU A 258 -6.55 -17.58 3.18
CA GLU A 258 -6.86 -18.80 3.95
C GLU A 258 -7.56 -19.83 3.06
N GLY A 259 -6.99 -20.07 1.89
CA GLY A 259 -7.48 -20.97 0.86
C GLY A 259 -7.81 -20.30 -0.47
N GLU A 260 -8.01 -18.98 -0.46
CA GLU A 260 -8.33 -18.25 -1.70
C GLU A 260 -7.19 -18.37 -2.72
N PHE A 261 -7.54 -18.58 -3.98
CA PHE A 261 -6.62 -18.88 -5.08
C PHE A 261 -5.69 -20.08 -4.80
N GLY A 262 -6.04 -20.98 -3.84
CA GLY A 262 -5.22 -22.09 -3.39
C GLY A 262 -4.02 -21.66 -2.53
N ILE A 263 -4.04 -20.46 -1.96
CA ILE A 263 -2.99 -19.88 -1.12
C ILE A 263 -3.42 -19.92 0.34
N GLU A 264 -2.54 -20.42 1.22
CA GLU A 264 -2.82 -20.58 2.64
C GLU A 264 -1.74 -19.91 3.49
N GLY A 265 -2.15 -19.00 4.38
CA GLY A 265 -1.31 -18.43 5.44
C GLY A 265 -0.34 -17.32 5.02
N TYR A 266 -0.48 -16.77 3.80
CA TYR A 266 0.38 -15.69 3.30
C TYR A 266 -0.42 -14.46 2.89
N PHE A 267 0.18 -13.29 3.13
CA PHE A 267 -0.28 -12.03 2.54
C PHE A 267 0.23 -11.94 1.11
N ILE A 268 -0.69 -11.72 0.17
CA ILE A 268 -0.37 -11.58 -1.24
C ILE A 268 -1.42 -10.70 -1.93
N GLY A 269 -1.03 -10.01 -3.00
CA GLY A 269 -1.92 -9.14 -3.76
C GLY A 269 -3.05 -9.91 -4.42
N VAL A 270 -4.28 -9.71 -3.93
CA VAL A 270 -5.52 -10.31 -4.42
C VAL A 270 -6.66 -9.29 -4.43
N PRO A 271 -7.73 -9.48 -5.24
CA PRO A 271 -8.86 -8.56 -5.24
C PRO A 271 -9.59 -8.59 -3.90
N THR A 272 -9.49 -7.52 -3.14
CA THR A 272 -9.97 -7.44 -1.76
C THR A 272 -11.07 -6.39 -1.63
N VAL A 273 -12.18 -6.74 -1.00
CA VAL A 273 -13.23 -5.81 -0.60
C VAL A 273 -12.83 -5.16 0.71
N ILE A 274 -12.64 -3.84 0.69
CA ILE A 274 -12.37 -3.05 1.89
C ILE A 274 -13.59 -2.22 2.23
N GLY A 275 -14.16 -2.46 3.40
CA GLY A 275 -15.28 -1.72 3.99
C GLY A 275 -15.01 -1.35 5.44
N SER A 276 -16.04 -0.92 6.17
CA SER A 276 -15.90 -0.46 7.57
C SER A 276 -15.46 -1.55 8.56
N ASN A 277 -15.51 -2.82 8.17
CA ASN A 277 -14.98 -3.94 8.94
C ASN A 277 -13.53 -4.32 8.57
N GLY A 278 -12.86 -3.50 7.76
CA GLY A 278 -11.54 -3.77 7.21
C GLY A 278 -11.60 -4.62 5.94
N VAL A 279 -10.80 -5.67 5.86
CA VAL A 279 -10.87 -6.68 4.78
C VAL A 279 -12.12 -7.53 5.00
N GLU A 280 -13.14 -7.33 4.17
CA GLU A 280 -14.42 -8.04 4.33
C GLU A 280 -14.48 -9.32 3.51
N LYS A 281 -13.84 -9.34 2.34
CA LYS A 281 -13.85 -10.48 1.44
C LYS A 281 -12.72 -10.39 0.42
N ILE A 282 -12.16 -11.53 0.06
CA ILE A 282 -11.33 -11.71 -1.14
C ILE A 282 -12.24 -12.22 -2.26
N LEU A 283 -12.20 -11.58 -3.43
CA LEU A 283 -13.00 -12.02 -4.58
C LEU A 283 -12.17 -12.94 -5.46
N GLU A 284 -12.55 -14.20 -5.50
CA GLU A 284 -11.94 -15.16 -6.40
C GLU A 284 -12.58 -15.13 -7.79
N PHE A 285 -11.78 -15.38 -8.79
CA PHE A 285 -12.21 -15.64 -10.16
C PHE A 285 -11.33 -16.73 -10.78
N SER A 286 -11.81 -17.35 -11.86
CA SER A 286 -11.06 -18.42 -12.51
C SER A 286 -9.81 -17.89 -13.19
N LEU A 287 -8.63 -18.34 -12.78
CA LEU A 287 -7.35 -18.08 -13.42
C LEU A 287 -7.11 -19.07 -14.57
N THR A 288 -6.48 -18.61 -15.65
CA THR A 288 -5.93 -19.50 -16.68
C THR A 288 -4.77 -20.33 -16.14
N ASN A 289 -4.31 -21.33 -16.89
CA ASN A 289 -3.17 -22.14 -16.46
C ASN A 289 -1.89 -21.32 -16.36
N ASP A 290 -1.68 -20.36 -17.28
CA ASP A 290 -0.52 -19.47 -17.27
C ASP A 290 -0.58 -18.51 -16.07
N GLU A 291 -1.73 -17.87 -15.80
CA GLU A 291 -1.92 -17.01 -14.62
C GLU A 291 -1.72 -17.77 -13.30
N LYS A 292 -2.17 -19.04 -13.21
CA LYS A 292 -1.90 -19.91 -12.06
C LYS A 292 -0.41 -20.20 -11.89
N SER A 293 0.28 -20.48 -12.99
CA SER A 293 1.73 -20.72 -12.97
C SER A 293 2.49 -19.47 -12.53
N GLU A 294 2.13 -18.29 -13.03
CA GLU A 294 2.72 -17.02 -12.62
C GLU A 294 2.41 -16.70 -11.14
N LEU A 295 1.16 -16.90 -10.69
CA LEU A 295 0.78 -16.69 -9.31
C LEU A 295 1.54 -17.65 -8.36
N SER A 296 1.78 -18.88 -8.76
CA SER A 296 2.63 -19.81 -8.00
C SER A 296 4.07 -19.31 -7.86
N LYS A 297 4.68 -18.82 -8.93
CA LYS A 297 6.05 -18.28 -8.91
C LYS A 297 6.17 -17.08 -7.97
N THR A 298 5.21 -16.15 -8.03
CA THR A 298 5.23 -14.98 -7.14
C THR A 298 4.99 -15.38 -5.69
N LEU A 299 4.14 -16.38 -5.43
CA LEU A 299 3.93 -16.94 -4.09
C LEU A 299 5.22 -17.55 -3.52
N ASP A 300 6.00 -18.26 -4.33
CA ASP A 300 7.29 -18.82 -3.90
C ASP A 300 8.29 -17.71 -3.53
N ALA A 301 8.28 -16.60 -4.26
CA ALA A 301 9.10 -15.44 -3.93
C ALA A 301 8.64 -14.78 -2.60
N VAL A 302 7.33 -14.66 -2.37
CA VAL A 302 6.76 -14.18 -1.10
C VAL A 302 7.15 -15.11 0.05
N LYS A 303 6.94 -16.42 -0.09
CA LYS A 303 7.32 -17.43 0.92
C LYS A 303 8.78 -17.33 1.29
N LYS A 304 9.66 -17.20 0.30
CA LYS A 304 11.10 -17.04 0.55
C LYS A 304 11.36 -15.82 1.44
N THR A 305 10.85 -14.65 1.10
CA THR A 305 11.09 -13.42 1.85
C THR A 305 10.44 -13.45 3.24
N VAL A 306 9.27 -14.09 3.38
CA VAL A 306 8.62 -14.29 4.69
C VAL A 306 9.45 -15.24 5.56
N ASN A 307 9.95 -16.35 5.02
CA ASN A 307 10.79 -17.29 5.78
C ASN A 307 12.09 -16.64 6.28
N GLU A 308 12.65 -15.70 5.52
CA GLU A 308 13.84 -14.93 5.93
C GLU A 308 13.56 -14.06 7.18
N THR A 309 12.29 -13.77 7.54
CA THR A 309 11.94 -13.03 8.77
C THR A 309 12.09 -13.84 10.06
N GLY A 310 12.10 -15.17 9.98
CA GLY A 310 12.14 -16.08 11.14
C GLY A 310 10.87 -16.07 12.01
N LEU A 311 9.72 -15.59 11.49
CA LEU A 311 8.43 -15.47 12.20
C LEU A 311 7.45 -16.60 11.85
#